data_5d5a8dc6bee41e646c8e0861079de989
#
_entry.id   5d5a8dc6bee41e646c8e0861079de989
#
_cell.length_a   1.000
_cell.length_b   1.000
_cell.length_c   1.000
_cell.angle_alpha   90.00
_cell.angle_beta   90.00
_cell.angle_gamma   90.00
#
_symmetry.space_group_name_H-M   'P 1'
#
loop_
_entity.id
_entity.type
_entity.pdbx_description
1 polymer ?
#
loop_
_entity_poly.entity_id
_entity_poly.type
_entity_poly.pdbx_seq_one_letter_code
_entity_poly.pdbx_strand_id
1 'polypeptide(L)'
;MQKDTIIYVTDQRQKYLSDMLNGEKESCHGDKIRDYARVGNIIFPTPFSKLRLSDDEMEKLKQNIIKYDIAVWGGVMPECFPGLDKGGDFMRDEQVIMENAVVTAEAVISIAVQKSLYSIERSKVLVCGFGRCGRALAARFKALGADVMVMARRKEVREAARQQGYEAVGFDEAAKACLNTRILINTVPAQVIDENIIRLLLKDTLMIDIASKPGGCDFEAAKRYRINCVHALGLPGIYCPKTSAGIFLEYLKRKGMEDALWILEIAR
;
A
#
# COMPACT_ATOMS: atom_id res chain seq x y z
N MET A 1 19.44 -25.28 15.07
CA MET A 1 20.53 -24.51 14.39
C MET A 1 19.90 -23.27 13.77
N GLN A 2 20.41 -22.11 14.10
CA GLN A 2 19.99 -20.84 13.46
C GLN A 2 20.26 -20.90 11.95
N LYS A 3 19.29 -20.50 11.13
CA LYS A 3 19.37 -20.54 9.66
C LYS A 3 19.50 -19.12 9.09
N ASP A 4 19.99 -19.03 7.86
CA ASP A 4 20.12 -17.76 7.15
C ASP A 4 18.76 -17.25 6.67
N THR A 5 18.62 -15.92 6.56
CA THR A 5 17.47 -15.29 5.94
C THR A 5 17.89 -14.54 4.68
N ILE A 6 17.13 -14.70 3.61
CA ILE A 6 17.33 -14.01 2.35
C ILE A 6 16.24 -12.97 2.20
N ILE A 7 16.63 -11.75 1.82
CA ILE A 7 15.70 -10.67 1.49
C ILE A 7 15.93 -10.15 0.08
N TYR A 8 14.87 -10.14 -0.74
CA TYR A 8 14.90 -9.52 -2.06
C TYR A 8 14.59 -8.03 -1.93
N VAL A 9 15.60 -7.20 -2.18
CA VAL A 9 15.50 -5.75 -2.03
C VAL A 9 15.15 -5.10 -3.37
N THR A 10 13.93 -4.57 -3.48
CA THR A 10 13.43 -3.87 -4.68
C THR A 10 13.07 -2.41 -4.42
N ASP A 11 13.00 -2.01 -3.15
CA ASP A 11 12.73 -0.62 -2.74
C ASP A 11 13.33 -0.34 -1.34
N GLN A 12 13.25 0.93 -0.93
CA GLN A 12 13.80 1.39 0.35
C GLN A 12 13.18 0.69 1.56
N ARG A 13 11.92 0.25 1.48
CA ARG A 13 11.27 -0.46 2.58
C ARG A 13 11.96 -1.79 2.87
N GLN A 14 12.25 -2.60 1.82
CA GLN A 14 12.98 -3.85 2.00
C GLN A 14 14.40 -3.60 2.50
N LYS A 15 15.05 -2.52 2.05
CA LYS A 15 16.38 -2.15 2.55
C LYS A 15 16.34 -1.87 4.05
N TYR A 16 15.40 -1.03 4.52
CA TYR A 16 15.24 -0.79 5.96
C TYR A 16 14.85 -2.03 6.75
N LEU A 17 14.02 -2.91 6.17
CA LEU A 17 13.67 -4.18 6.83
C LEU A 17 14.90 -5.06 7.00
N SER A 18 15.75 -5.15 5.98
CA SER A 18 17.04 -5.87 6.05
C SER A 18 17.93 -5.29 7.13
N ASP A 19 18.12 -3.96 7.15
CA ASP A 19 18.94 -3.28 8.15
C ASP A 19 18.43 -3.54 9.59
N MET A 20 17.11 -3.52 9.79
CA MET A 20 16.49 -3.79 11.09
C MET A 20 16.64 -5.26 11.53
N LEU A 21 16.57 -6.21 10.59
CA LEU A 21 16.76 -7.62 10.87
C LEU A 21 18.24 -7.96 11.16
N ASN A 22 19.16 -7.27 10.50
CA ASN A 22 20.60 -7.46 10.72
C ASN A 22 21.06 -6.93 12.08
N GLY A 23 20.43 -5.88 12.60
CA GLY A 23 20.94 -5.16 13.78
C GLY A 23 22.36 -4.65 13.53
N GLU A 24 23.33 -5.08 14.36
CA GLU A 24 24.74 -4.73 14.22
C GLU A 24 25.55 -5.70 13.32
N LYS A 25 24.90 -6.71 12.72
CA LYS A 25 25.55 -7.70 11.88
C LYS A 25 25.78 -7.14 10.47
N GLU A 26 26.89 -7.49 9.85
CA GLU A 26 27.16 -7.13 8.46
C GLU A 26 26.18 -7.85 7.51
N SER A 27 25.54 -7.09 6.62
CA SER A 27 24.75 -7.68 5.55
C SER A 27 25.67 -8.15 4.42
N CYS A 28 25.51 -9.40 3.99
CA CYS A 28 26.17 -9.87 2.78
C CYS A 28 25.32 -9.48 1.56
N HIS A 29 25.93 -8.78 0.61
CA HIS A 29 25.31 -8.50 -0.68
C HIS A 29 25.73 -9.58 -1.68
N GLY A 30 24.78 -10.16 -2.39
CA GLY A 30 25.07 -11.19 -3.37
C GLY A 30 24.03 -11.26 -4.49
N ASP A 31 24.48 -11.67 -5.67
CA ASP A 31 23.60 -11.82 -6.84
C ASP A 31 22.84 -13.16 -6.85
N LYS A 32 23.30 -14.15 -6.09
CA LYS A 32 22.74 -15.51 -6.08
C LYS A 32 22.87 -16.17 -4.72
N ILE A 33 21.89 -16.96 -4.37
CA ILE A 33 21.91 -17.86 -3.22
C ILE A 33 22.89 -19.01 -3.53
N ARG A 34 23.93 -19.15 -2.72
CA ARG A 34 24.97 -20.16 -2.94
C ARG A 34 24.62 -21.52 -2.34
N ASP A 35 23.99 -21.54 -1.20
CA ASP A 35 23.62 -22.75 -0.47
C ASP A 35 22.26 -22.64 0.19
N TYR A 36 21.25 -23.21 -0.44
CA TYR A 36 19.88 -23.23 0.08
C TYR A 36 19.71 -24.08 1.34
N ALA A 37 20.62 -25.05 1.60
CA ALA A 37 20.52 -25.91 2.77
C ALA A 37 20.65 -25.13 4.10
N ARG A 38 21.30 -23.97 4.06
CA ARG A 38 21.44 -23.07 5.22
C ARG A 38 20.31 -22.08 5.38
N VAL A 39 19.45 -21.94 4.37
CA VAL A 39 18.37 -20.93 4.35
C VAL A 39 17.16 -21.43 5.11
N GLY A 40 16.66 -20.61 6.04
CA GLY A 40 15.41 -20.86 6.77
C GLY A 40 14.26 -20.00 6.32
N ASN A 41 14.56 -18.78 5.89
CA ASN A 41 13.55 -17.79 5.49
C ASN A 41 13.92 -17.10 4.19
N ILE A 42 12.90 -16.81 3.38
CA ILE A 42 13.02 -15.92 2.22
C ILE A 42 11.95 -14.84 2.34
N ILE A 43 12.36 -13.57 2.27
CA ILE A 43 11.46 -12.41 2.30
C ILE A 43 11.40 -11.79 0.91
N PHE A 44 10.23 -11.83 0.32
CA PHE A 44 9.94 -11.26 -0.99
C PHE A 44 9.44 -9.81 -0.91
N PRO A 45 9.51 -9.07 -2.03
CA PRO A 45 8.99 -7.70 -2.10
C PRO A 45 7.49 -7.60 -1.82
N THR A 46 7.06 -6.40 -1.49
CA THR A 46 5.64 -6.04 -1.39
C THR A 46 5.33 -4.88 -2.35
N PRO A 47 4.50 -5.11 -3.38
CA PRO A 47 3.92 -6.40 -3.78
C PRO A 47 4.96 -7.36 -4.40
N PHE A 48 4.67 -8.66 -4.33
CA PHE A 48 5.50 -9.74 -4.94
C PHE A 48 5.80 -9.49 -6.42
N SER A 49 4.86 -8.90 -7.14
CA SER A 49 5.01 -8.56 -8.57
C SER A 49 6.15 -7.58 -8.90
N LYS A 50 6.80 -6.99 -7.90
CA LYS A 50 8.04 -6.21 -8.09
C LYS A 50 9.26 -7.08 -8.35
N LEU A 51 9.23 -8.35 -7.93
CA LEU A 51 10.33 -9.29 -8.16
C LEU A 51 10.52 -9.51 -9.67
N ARG A 52 11.77 -9.46 -10.11
CA ARG A 52 12.17 -9.70 -11.50
C ARG A 52 13.07 -10.91 -11.55
N LEU A 53 12.50 -12.06 -11.88
CA LEU A 53 13.19 -13.31 -12.16
C LEU A 53 12.68 -13.85 -13.49
N SER A 54 13.53 -14.54 -14.24
CA SER A 54 13.07 -15.34 -15.38
C SER A 54 12.24 -16.54 -14.90
N ASP A 55 11.47 -17.13 -15.81
CA ASP A 55 10.67 -18.31 -15.47
C ASP A 55 11.53 -19.47 -14.95
N ASP A 56 12.71 -19.68 -15.55
CA ASP A 56 13.68 -20.70 -15.12
C ASP A 56 14.23 -20.42 -13.70
N GLU A 57 14.56 -19.16 -13.40
CA GLU A 57 15.02 -18.76 -12.07
C GLU A 57 13.92 -18.96 -11.01
N MET A 58 12.71 -18.59 -11.36
CA MET A 58 11.54 -18.74 -10.49
C MET A 58 11.26 -20.22 -10.21
N GLU A 59 11.30 -21.06 -11.22
CA GLU A 59 11.05 -22.50 -11.04
C GLU A 59 12.13 -23.17 -10.19
N LYS A 60 13.42 -22.87 -10.44
CA LYS A 60 14.53 -23.34 -9.61
C LYS A 60 14.40 -22.86 -8.16
N LEU A 61 13.97 -21.62 -7.95
CA LEU A 61 13.74 -21.07 -6.61
C LEU A 61 12.65 -21.84 -5.87
N LYS A 62 11.50 -22.09 -6.53
CA LYS A 62 10.40 -22.87 -5.95
C LYS A 62 10.84 -24.29 -5.59
N GLN A 63 11.58 -24.97 -6.45
CA GLN A 63 12.10 -26.31 -6.19
C GLN A 63 13.00 -26.32 -4.95
N ASN A 64 13.88 -25.33 -4.79
CA ASN A 64 14.73 -25.24 -3.61
C ASN A 64 13.93 -24.90 -2.34
N ILE A 65 12.94 -24.04 -2.41
CA ILE A 65 12.04 -23.75 -1.28
C ILE A 65 11.37 -25.05 -0.77
N ILE A 66 10.86 -25.87 -1.68
CA ILE A 66 10.25 -27.16 -1.35
C ILE A 66 11.29 -28.14 -0.78
N LYS A 67 12.41 -28.30 -1.48
CA LYS A 67 13.46 -29.27 -1.12
C LYS A 67 14.05 -29.03 0.27
N TYR A 68 14.28 -27.76 0.62
CA TYR A 68 14.95 -27.38 1.88
C TYR A 68 13.99 -26.87 2.96
N ASP A 69 12.68 -26.96 2.70
CA ASP A 69 11.65 -26.66 3.68
C ASP A 69 11.70 -25.21 4.18
N ILE A 70 11.87 -24.24 3.27
CA ILE A 70 12.12 -22.83 3.56
C ILE A 70 10.79 -22.10 3.80
N ALA A 71 10.70 -21.30 4.87
CA ALA A 71 9.57 -20.40 5.11
C ALA A 71 9.62 -19.17 4.19
N VAL A 72 8.47 -18.78 3.65
CA VAL A 72 8.36 -17.68 2.69
C VAL A 72 7.48 -16.56 3.26
N TRP A 73 8.00 -15.34 3.17
CA TRP A 73 7.35 -14.12 3.64
C TRP A 73 7.28 -13.12 2.48
N GLY A 74 6.22 -12.33 2.40
CA GLY A 74 6.10 -11.31 1.35
C GLY A 74 4.78 -10.57 1.44
N GLY A 75 4.45 -9.77 0.43
CA GLY A 75 3.15 -9.10 0.38
C GLY A 75 2.50 -9.21 -0.99
N VAL A 76 1.20 -9.47 -1.01
CA VAL A 76 0.42 -9.77 -2.23
C VAL A 76 1.02 -10.98 -2.94
N MET A 77 1.23 -12.04 -2.17
CA MET A 77 1.79 -13.30 -2.65
C MET A 77 0.76 -14.10 -3.47
N PRO A 78 1.22 -14.88 -4.48
CA PRO A 78 0.36 -15.89 -5.11
C PRO A 78 -0.17 -16.90 -4.07
N GLU A 79 -1.43 -17.33 -4.20
CA GLU A 79 -2.09 -18.13 -3.16
C GLU A 79 -1.38 -19.44 -2.82
N CYS A 80 -0.90 -20.14 -3.83
CA CYS A 80 -0.26 -21.46 -3.68
C CYS A 80 1.26 -21.37 -3.81
N PHE A 81 1.89 -20.27 -3.37
CA PHE A 81 3.34 -20.15 -3.45
C PHE A 81 4.00 -21.08 -2.40
N PRO A 82 5.01 -21.89 -2.80
CA PRO A 82 5.68 -22.81 -1.87
C PRO A 82 6.24 -22.11 -0.64
N GLY A 83 6.11 -22.71 0.54
CA GLY A 83 6.64 -22.19 1.81
C GLY A 83 5.84 -21.04 2.42
N LEU A 84 4.77 -20.57 1.75
CA LEU A 84 3.92 -19.50 2.27
C LEU A 84 3.09 -19.93 3.49
N ASP A 85 2.76 -21.21 3.58
CA ASP A 85 2.09 -21.84 4.71
C ASP A 85 2.92 -21.83 6.00
N LYS A 86 4.25 -21.80 5.88
CA LYS A 86 5.21 -21.73 6.99
C LYS A 86 5.60 -20.32 7.34
N GLY A 87 5.46 -19.40 6.40
CA GLY A 87 5.70 -17.99 6.54
C GLY A 87 4.41 -17.19 6.59
N GLY A 88 4.24 -16.29 5.65
CA GLY A 88 2.99 -15.53 5.56
C GLY A 88 3.01 -14.36 4.58
N ASP A 89 1.81 -13.90 4.29
CA ASP A 89 1.59 -12.70 3.47
C ASP A 89 1.27 -11.50 4.38
N PHE A 90 2.14 -10.50 4.36
CA PHE A 90 1.96 -9.24 5.10
C PHE A 90 0.61 -8.59 4.83
N MET A 91 0.14 -8.67 3.58
CA MET A 91 -1.09 -8.00 3.14
C MET A 91 -2.36 -8.81 3.40
N ARG A 92 -2.26 -9.96 4.08
CA ARG A 92 -3.40 -10.74 4.62
C ARG A 92 -3.58 -10.55 6.13
N ASP A 93 -2.65 -9.88 6.80
CA ASP A 93 -2.74 -9.58 8.23
C ASP A 93 -3.47 -8.25 8.45
N GLU A 94 -4.55 -8.27 9.22
CA GLU A 94 -5.40 -7.09 9.42
C GLU A 94 -4.66 -5.95 10.13
N GLN A 95 -3.79 -6.26 11.08
CA GLN A 95 -3.00 -5.24 11.77
C GLN A 95 -2.05 -4.55 10.81
N VAL A 96 -1.30 -5.32 10.00
CA VAL A 96 -0.42 -4.76 8.96
C VAL A 96 -1.18 -3.87 7.98
N ILE A 97 -2.37 -4.32 7.54
CA ILE A 97 -3.19 -3.54 6.60
C ILE A 97 -3.66 -2.24 7.23
N MET A 98 -4.08 -2.26 8.49
CA MET A 98 -4.54 -1.07 9.21
C MET A 98 -3.39 -0.06 9.42
N GLU A 99 -2.23 -0.52 9.83
CA GLU A 99 -1.05 0.32 10.02
C GLU A 99 -0.54 0.90 8.71
N ASN A 100 -0.51 0.11 7.63
CA ASN A 100 -0.19 0.61 6.28
C ASN A 100 -1.21 1.64 5.77
N ALA A 101 -2.49 1.53 6.14
CA ALA A 101 -3.50 2.52 5.78
C ALA A 101 -3.22 3.89 6.44
N VAL A 102 -2.69 3.88 7.66
CA VAL A 102 -2.22 5.08 8.36
C VAL A 102 -1.10 5.76 7.58
N VAL A 103 -0.05 5.00 7.25
CA VAL A 103 1.11 5.50 6.49
C VAL A 103 0.68 5.99 5.09
N THR A 104 -0.23 5.27 4.45
CA THR A 104 -0.81 5.70 3.16
C THR A 104 -1.51 7.04 3.28
N ALA A 105 -2.28 7.27 4.35
CA ALA A 105 -3.00 8.53 4.53
C ALA A 105 -2.05 9.71 4.75
N GLU A 106 -0.95 9.52 5.47
CA GLU A 106 0.10 10.56 5.64
C GLU A 106 0.78 10.89 4.32
N ALA A 107 1.07 9.89 3.50
CA ALA A 107 1.62 10.10 2.16
C ALA A 107 0.65 10.88 1.25
N VAL A 108 -0.65 10.58 1.31
CA VAL A 108 -1.67 11.33 0.55
C VAL A 108 -1.75 12.79 1.02
N ILE A 109 -1.63 13.04 2.33
CA ILE A 109 -1.57 14.42 2.86
C ILE A 109 -0.36 15.15 2.28
N SER A 110 0.82 14.51 2.25
CA SER A 110 2.01 15.09 1.64
C SER A 110 1.78 15.47 0.17
N ILE A 111 1.15 14.57 -0.62
CA ILE A 111 0.78 14.85 -2.01
C ILE A 111 -0.21 16.01 -2.09
N ALA A 112 -1.21 16.04 -1.21
CA ALA A 112 -2.22 17.10 -1.18
C ALA A 112 -1.58 18.47 -0.90
N VAL A 113 -0.69 18.57 0.09
CA VAL A 113 0.03 19.81 0.42
C VAL A 113 0.91 20.28 -0.73
N GLN A 114 1.59 19.36 -1.43
CA GLN A 114 2.51 19.71 -2.52
C GLN A 114 1.79 20.10 -3.82
N LYS A 115 0.60 19.53 -4.08
CA LYS A 115 -0.05 19.61 -5.41
C LYS A 115 -1.38 20.37 -5.42
N SER A 116 -2.01 20.59 -4.27
CA SER A 116 -3.22 21.41 -4.18
C SER A 116 -2.84 22.89 -4.24
N LEU A 117 -3.71 23.69 -4.85
CA LEU A 117 -3.61 25.16 -4.82
C LEU A 117 -4.17 25.77 -3.52
N TYR A 118 -4.79 24.93 -2.68
CA TYR A 118 -5.47 25.37 -1.46
C TYR A 118 -4.87 24.66 -0.24
N SER A 119 -4.95 25.34 0.92
CA SER A 119 -4.67 24.68 2.21
C SER A 119 -5.65 23.54 2.46
N ILE A 120 -5.26 22.55 3.22
CA ILE A 120 -6.16 21.47 3.64
C ILE A 120 -7.23 22.01 4.58
N GLU A 121 -6.84 22.90 5.50
CA GLU A 121 -7.77 23.53 6.42
C GLU A 121 -8.91 24.26 5.66
N ARG A 122 -10.15 23.99 6.04
CA ARG A 122 -11.39 24.50 5.42
C ARG A 122 -11.61 24.10 3.96
N SER A 123 -10.73 23.25 3.39
CA SER A 123 -10.99 22.67 2.08
C SER A 123 -12.02 21.56 2.17
N LYS A 124 -12.94 21.50 1.20
CA LYS A 124 -13.80 20.34 1.03
C LYS A 124 -13.02 19.20 0.42
N VAL A 125 -12.93 18.08 1.15
CA VAL A 125 -12.22 16.86 0.77
C VAL A 125 -13.24 15.75 0.57
N LEU A 126 -13.34 15.22 -0.64
CA LEU A 126 -14.20 14.10 -0.99
C LEU A 126 -13.40 12.81 -1.00
N VAL A 127 -13.74 11.88 -0.09
CA VAL A 127 -13.13 10.55 0.00
C VAL A 127 -14.08 9.51 -0.62
N CYS A 128 -13.68 8.93 -1.74
CA CYS A 128 -14.42 7.85 -2.40
C CYS A 128 -14.01 6.50 -1.83
N GLY A 129 -14.97 5.84 -1.18
CA GLY A 129 -14.76 4.63 -0.39
C GLY A 129 -14.49 4.90 1.08
N PHE A 130 -14.93 3.98 1.96
CA PHE A 130 -14.76 4.07 3.41
C PHE A 130 -14.30 2.73 4.00
N GLY A 131 -13.36 2.09 3.27
CA GLY A 131 -12.60 0.95 3.74
C GLY A 131 -11.47 1.38 4.68
N ARG A 132 -10.45 0.55 4.86
CA ARG A 132 -9.31 0.83 5.76
C ARG A 132 -8.59 2.14 5.41
N CYS A 133 -8.19 2.31 4.16
CA CYS A 133 -7.55 3.57 3.70
C CYS A 133 -8.51 4.76 3.74
N GLY A 134 -9.77 4.58 3.31
CA GLY A 134 -10.76 5.66 3.34
C GLY A 134 -11.02 6.20 4.74
N ARG A 135 -11.11 5.33 5.74
CA ARG A 135 -11.26 5.72 7.17
C ARG A 135 -10.02 6.45 7.68
N ALA A 136 -8.83 5.94 7.39
CA ALA A 136 -7.57 6.55 7.80
C ALA A 136 -7.41 7.96 7.19
N LEU A 137 -7.76 8.12 5.91
CA LEU A 137 -7.77 9.40 5.20
C LEU A 137 -8.78 10.37 5.80
N ALA A 138 -10.04 9.95 5.90
CA ALA A 138 -11.11 10.81 6.42
C ALA A 138 -10.77 11.37 7.82
N ALA A 139 -10.26 10.51 8.71
CA ALA A 139 -9.87 10.92 10.07
C ALA A 139 -8.75 11.96 10.06
N ARG A 140 -7.72 11.77 9.23
CA ARG A 140 -6.55 12.66 9.21
C ARG A 140 -6.85 13.99 8.53
N PHE A 141 -7.57 13.98 7.41
CA PHE A 141 -7.98 15.22 6.76
C PHE A 141 -8.92 16.04 7.67
N LYS A 142 -9.84 15.38 8.39
CA LYS A 142 -10.69 16.04 9.39
C LYS A 142 -9.85 16.65 10.53
N ALA A 143 -8.85 15.94 11.02
CA ALA A 143 -7.94 16.45 12.05
C ALA A 143 -7.11 17.67 11.59
N LEU A 144 -6.88 17.80 10.28
CA LEU A 144 -6.25 18.97 9.66
C LEU A 144 -7.24 20.09 9.34
N GLY A 145 -8.47 20.02 9.85
CA GLY A 145 -9.49 21.08 9.68
C GLY A 145 -10.20 21.07 8.33
N ALA A 146 -10.08 19.99 7.55
CA ALA A 146 -10.85 19.85 6.30
C ALA A 146 -12.33 19.54 6.56
N ASP A 147 -13.20 20.00 5.65
CA ASP A 147 -14.59 19.57 5.54
C ASP A 147 -14.63 18.27 4.74
N VAL A 148 -14.73 17.13 5.45
CA VAL A 148 -14.61 15.80 4.84
C VAL A 148 -15.98 15.20 4.56
N MET A 149 -16.22 14.88 3.28
CA MET A 149 -17.39 14.12 2.83
C MET A 149 -16.94 12.74 2.31
N VAL A 150 -17.73 11.71 2.57
CA VAL A 150 -17.52 10.36 2.08
C VAL A 150 -18.51 10.05 0.95
N MET A 151 -18.02 9.50 -0.17
CA MET A 151 -18.88 8.99 -1.24
C MET A 151 -18.72 7.48 -1.35
N ALA A 152 -19.82 6.72 -1.21
CA ALA A 152 -19.74 5.25 -1.24
C ALA A 152 -21.03 4.63 -1.81
N ARG A 153 -20.87 3.52 -2.56
CA ARG A 153 -21.98 2.82 -3.21
C ARG A 153 -22.93 2.18 -2.19
N ARG A 154 -22.39 1.43 -1.23
CA ARG A 154 -23.17 0.65 -0.28
C ARG A 154 -23.74 1.52 0.84
N LYS A 155 -25.03 1.33 1.16
CA LYS A 155 -25.74 2.07 2.20
C LYS A 155 -25.10 1.87 3.57
N GLU A 156 -24.72 0.64 3.90
CA GLU A 156 -24.11 0.29 5.20
C GLU A 156 -22.78 1.03 5.42
N VAL A 157 -22.02 1.23 4.33
CA VAL A 157 -20.76 1.98 4.36
C VAL A 157 -21.00 3.47 4.62
N ARG A 158 -22.06 4.05 4.00
CA ARG A 158 -22.46 5.44 4.24
C ARG A 158 -22.96 5.64 5.67
N GLU A 159 -23.74 4.69 6.20
CA GLU A 159 -24.21 4.71 7.60
C GLU A 159 -23.04 4.63 8.58
N ALA A 160 -22.07 3.74 8.34
CA ALA A 160 -20.86 3.67 9.16
C ALA A 160 -20.04 4.97 9.12
N ALA A 161 -19.98 5.66 8.00
CA ALA A 161 -19.33 6.96 7.90
C ALA A 161 -20.09 8.04 8.69
N ARG A 162 -21.43 8.07 8.61
CA ARG A 162 -22.28 9.01 9.37
C ARG A 162 -22.16 8.79 10.88
N GLN A 163 -22.10 7.55 11.34
CA GLN A 163 -21.88 7.21 12.76
C GLN A 163 -20.52 7.73 13.28
N GLN A 164 -19.54 7.91 12.40
CA GLN A 164 -18.24 8.52 12.72
C GLN A 164 -18.22 10.05 12.52
N GLY A 165 -19.39 10.67 12.27
CA GLY A 165 -19.52 12.11 12.14
C GLY A 165 -19.05 12.69 10.81
N TYR A 166 -19.15 11.90 9.72
CA TYR A 166 -18.90 12.39 8.35
C TYR A 166 -20.22 12.57 7.61
N GLU A 167 -20.31 13.59 6.76
CA GLU A 167 -21.33 13.58 5.72
C GLU A 167 -21.03 12.46 4.72
N ALA A 168 -22.07 11.68 4.34
CA ALA A 168 -21.88 10.57 3.43
C ALA A 168 -23.03 10.45 2.42
N VAL A 169 -22.68 10.31 1.15
CA VAL A 169 -23.60 10.30 0.00
C VAL A 169 -23.36 9.10 -0.92
N GLY A 170 -24.34 8.81 -1.77
CA GLY A 170 -24.21 7.86 -2.87
C GLY A 170 -23.59 8.48 -4.11
N PHE A 171 -23.27 7.65 -5.11
CA PHE A 171 -22.81 8.15 -6.42
C PHE A 171 -23.93 8.83 -7.21
N ASP A 172 -25.18 8.55 -6.89
CA ASP A 172 -26.36 9.24 -7.40
C ASP A 172 -26.45 10.70 -6.92
N GLU A 173 -25.79 11.04 -5.81
CA GLU A 173 -25.64 12.39 -5.28
C GLU A 173 -24.29 13.04 -5.65
N ALA A 174 -23.59 12.54 -6.68
CA ALA A 174 -22.25 13.01 -7.03
C ALA A 174 -22.18 14.52 -7.30
N ALA A 175 -23.23 15.13 -7.88
CA ALA A 175 -23.29 16.58 -8.10
C ALA A 175 -23.16 17.37 -6.78
N LYS A 176 -23.85 16.93 -5.73
CA LYS A 176 -23.73 17.52 -4.39
C LYS A 176 -22.34 17.28 -3.80
N ALA A 177 -21.80 16.07 -3.96
CA ALA A 177 -20.48 15.71 -3.45
C ALA A 177 -19.37 16.54 -4.10
N CYS A 178 -19.39 16.70 -5.41
CA CYS A 178 -18.38 17.42 -6.17
C CYS A 178 -18.45 18.95 -6.01
N LEU A 179 -19.59 19.48 -5.56
CA LEU A 179 -19.74 20.92 -5.38
C LEU A 179 -18.71 21.50 -4.40
N ASN A 180 -17.87 22.41 -4.90
CA ASN A 180 -16.77 23.04 -4.17
C ASN A 180 -15.69 22.08 -3.62
N THR A 181 -15.63 20.84 -4.12
CA THR A 181 -14.56 19.91 -3.74
C THR A 181 -13.23 20.41 -4.26
N ARG A 182 -12.23 20.55 -3.36
CA ARG A 182 -10.85 20.96 -3.67
C ARG A 182 -9.93 19.76 -3.83
N ILE A 183 -10.18 18.70 -3.07
CA ILE A 183 -9.40 17.48 -3.11
C ILE A 183 -10.37 16.29 -3.21
N LEU A 184 -10.23 15.47 -4.23
CA LEU A 184 -10.94 14.20 -4.37
C LEU A 184 -9.93 13.07 -4.23
N ILE A 185 -10.19 12.13 -3.32
CA ILE A 185 -9.32 10.99 -3.05
C ILE A 185 -10.10 9.71 -3.34
N ASN A 186 -9.64 8.93 -4.32
CA ASN A 186 -10.24 7.64 -4.61
C ASN A 186 -9.48 6.49 -3.94
N THR A 187 -10.21 5.62 -3.23
CA THR A 187 -9.67 4.39 -2.60
C THR A 187 -10.30 3.11 -3.16
N VAL A 188 -11.21 3.24 -4.13
CA VAL A 188 -11.99 2.11 -4.67
C VAL A 188 -11.28 1.53 -5.90
N PRO A 189 -10.90 0.23 -5.90
CA PRO A 189 -10.21 -0.41 -7.02
C PRO A 189 -11.19 -0.85 -8.14
N ALA A 190 -12.09 0.04 -8.52
CA ALA A 190 -13.02 -0.11 -9.64
C ALA A 190 -13.27 1.29 -10.20
N GLN A 191 -13.52 1.39 -11.50
CA GLN A 191 -13.73 2.67 -12.18
C GLN A 191 -15.05 3.32 -11.71
N VAL A 192 -14.96 4.05 -10.60
CA VAL A 192 -16.09 4.74 -9.96
C VAL A 192 -16.07 6.26 -10.17
N ILE A 193 -14.92 6.82 -10.56
CA ILE A 193 -14.75 8.22 -10.91
C ILE A 193 -14.64 8.31 -12.44
N ASP A 194 -15.79 8.23 -13.07
CA ASP A 194 -15.95 8.29 -14.51
C ASP A 194 -15.98 9.74 -15.05
N GLU A 195 -16.12 9.88 -16.35
CA GLU A 195 -16.22 11.18 -17.03
C GLU A 195 -17.37 12.04 -16.49
N ASN A 196 -18.51 11.43 -16.10
CA ASN A 196 -19.66 12.19 -15.60
C ASN A 196 -19.34 12.86 -14.27
N ILE A 197 -18.64 12.18 -13.38
CA ILE A 197 -18.18 12.74 -12.10
C ILE A 197 -17.08 13.78 -12.35
N ILE A 198 -16.12 13.50 -13.22
CA ILE A 198 -15.01 14.42 -13.53
C ILE A 198 -15.54 15.76 -14.08
N ARG A 199 -16.59 15.76 -14.89
CA ARG A 199 -17.22 16.98 -15.40
C ARG A 199 -17.84 17.87 -14.33
N LEU A 200 -18.19 17.32 -13.18
CA LEU A 200 -18.75 18.07 -12.03
C LEU A 200 -17.68 18.75 -11.19
N LEU A 201 -16.41 18.38 -11.36
CA LEU A 201 -15.29 18.92 -10.58
C LEU A 201 -14.91 20.33 -11.04
N LEU A 202 -14.40 21.11 -10.12
CA LEU A 202 -13.78 22.39 -10.43
C LEU A 202 -12.45 22.17 -11.15
N LYS A 203 -12.04 23.11 -12.00
CA LYS A 203 -10.78 23.03 -12.76
C LYS A 203 -9.53 22.93 -11.89
N ASP A 204 -9.61 23.45 -10.69
CA ASP A 204 -8.56 23.49 -9.68
C ASP A 204 -8.67 22.37 -8.63
N THR A 205 -9.59 21.42 -8.81
CA THR A 205 -9.66 20.22 -7.98
C THR A 205 -8.43 19.35 -8.21
N LEU A 206 -7.78 18.94 -7.10
CA LEU A 206 -6.77 17.89 -7.11
C LEU A 206 -7.44 16.53 -6.94
N MET A 207 -7.24 15.63 -7.89
CA MET A 207 -7.66 14.24 -7.83
C MET A 207 -6.46 13.34 -7.45
N ILE A 208 -6.63 12.49 -6.43
CA ILE A 208 -5.59 11.53 -6.01
C ILE A 208 -6.22 10.13 -6.01
N ASP A 209 -5.74 9.25 -6.88
CA ASP A 209 -6.17 7.85 -6.91
C ASP A 209 -5.11 6.96 -6.27
N ILE A 210 -5.47 6.33 -5.15
CA ILE A 210 -4.61 5.37 -4.45
C ILE A 210 -5.02 3.91 -4.67
N ALA A 211 -6.05 3.68 -5.47
CA ALA A 211 -6.52 2.34 -5.77
C ALA A 211 -5.50 1.56 -6.59
N SER A 212 -5.40 0.26 -6.34
CA SER A 212 -4.54 -0.64 -7.12
C SER A 212 -4.89 -0.58 -8.61
N LYS A 213 -3.90 -0.88 -9.47
CA LYS A 213 -4.12 -0.93 -10.92
C LYS A 213 -5.33 -1.79 -11.29
N PRO A 214 -6.14 -1.37 -12.27
CA PRO A 214 -5.95 -0.22 -13.19
C PRO A 214 -6.24 1.15 -12.58
N GLY A 215 -6.67 1.26 -11.32
CA GLY A 215 -7.14 2.47 -10.67
C GLY A 215 -8.67 2.58 -10.72
N GLY A 216 -9.21 3.63 -10.11
CA GLY A 216 -10.66 3.85 -10.05
C GLY A 216 -11.11 5.16 -10.69
N CYS A 217 -10.18 5.91 -11.32
CA CYS A 217 -10.44 7.16 -12.02
C CYS A 217 -10.24 7.01 -13.53
N ASP A 218 -11.07 7.69 -14.31
CA ASP A 218 -10.86 7.86 -15.74
C ASP A 218 -9.77 8.93 -15.98
N PHE A 219 -8.52 8.47 -16.11
CA PHE A 219 -7.36 9.36 -16.28
C PHE A 219 -7.38 10.09 -17.62
N GLU A 220 -7.96 9.48 -18.66
CA GLU A 220 -8.09 10.13 -19.97
C GLU A 220 -9.13 11.24 -19.93
N ALA A 221 -10.26 11.02 -19.28
CA ALA A 221 -11.22 12.09 -19.02
C ALA A 221 -10.61 13.20 -18.16
N ALA A 222 -9.90 12.87 -17.08
CA ALA A 222 -9.22 13.87 -16.26
C ALA A 222 -8.29 14.75 -17.09
N LYS A 223 -7.52 14.17 -18.01
CA LYS A 223 -6.64 14.89 -18.95
C LYS A 223 -7.45 15.79 -19.90
N ARG A 224 -8.53 15.28 -20.51
CA ARG A 224 -9.40 16.07 -21.42
C ARG A 224 -9.99 17.28 -20.70
N TYR A 225 -10.44 17.10 -19.47
CA TYR A 225 -11.03 18.17 -18.65
C TYR A 225 -10.00 19.03 -17.91
N ARG A 226 -8.69 18.73 -18.06
CA ARG A 226 -7.58 19.45 -17.42
C ARG A 226 -7.68 19.45 -15.89
N ILE A 227 -8.16 18.34 -15.32
CA ILE A 227 -8.14 18.10 -13.88
C ILE A 227 -6.77 17.55 -13.50
N ASN A 228 -6.14 18.12 -12.48
CA ASN A 228 -4.88 17.59 -11.94
C ASN A 228 -5.15 16.25 -11.25
N CYS A 229 -4.71 15.15 -11.87
CA CYS A 229 -4.94 13.79 -11.38
C CYS A 229 -3.62 13.06 -11.14
N VAL A 230 -3.47 12.47 -9.97
CA VAL A 230 -2.29 11.70 -9.54
C VAL A 230 -2.69 10.27 -9.26
N HIS A 231 -2.13 9.30 -9.98
CA HIS A 231 -2.22 7.87 -9.62
C HIS A 231 -1.07 7.54 -8.67
N ALA A 232 -1.38 7.40 -7.38
CA ALA A 232 -0.41 7.32 -6.29
C ALA A 232 -0.34 5.90 -5.72
N LEU A 233 0.55 5.07 -6.27
CA LEU A 233 0.72 3.67 -5.88
C LEU A 233 1.94 3.46 -4.99
N GLY A 234 1.87 2.44 -4.11
CA GLY A 234 3.01 2.01 -3.29
C GLY A 234 3.48 3.04 -2.26
N LEU A 235 2.60 3.94 -1.87
CA LEU A 235 2.87 5.09 -1.01
C LEU A 235 3.66 4.79 0.28
N PRO A 236 3.35 3.72 1.06
CA PRO A 236 4.09 3.44 2.28
C PRO A 236 5.60 3.20 2.05
N GLY A 237 5.94 2.55 0.94
CA GLY A 237 7.35 2.29 0.59
C GLY A 237 8.09 3.50 0.03
N ILE A 238 7.37 4.54 -0.42
CA ILE A 238 7.95 5.74 -1.04
C ILE A 238 8.12 6.86 0.00
N TYR A 239 7.08 7.14 0.79
CA TYR A 239 7.03 8.29 1.68
C TYR A 239 7.55 8.00 3.10
N CYS A 240 7.23 6.83 3.65
CA CYS A 240 7.63 6.43 5.00
C CYS A 240 8.23 5.01 5.01
N PRO A 241 9.31 4.74 4.25
CA PRO A 241 9.81 3.39 4.05
C PRO A 241 10.31 2.73 5.35
N LYS A 242 10.90 3.50 6.26
CA LYS A 242 11.39 2.99 7.54
C LYS A 242 10.24 2.58 8.47
N THR A 243 9.21 3.42 8.61
CA THR A 243 7.99 3.07 9.37
C THR A 243 7.32 1.82 8.78
N SER A 244 7.21 1.79 7.46
CA SER A 244 6.60 0.66 6.75
C SER A 244 7.41 -0.63 6.89
N ALA A 245 8.73 -0.55 6.98
CA ALA A 245 9.61 -1.68 7.30
C ALA A 245 9.39 -2.16 8.74
N GLY A 246 9.26 -1.23 9.70
CA GLY A 246 8.95 -1.55 11.10
C GLY A 246 7.65 -2.33 11.27
N ILE A 247 6.60 -1.98 10.53
CA ILE A 247 5.33 -2.71 10.50
C ILE A 247 5.54 -4.17 10.10
N PHE A 248 6.37 -4.42 9.06
CA PHE A 248 6.67 -5.78 8.61
C PHE A 248 7.55 -6.53 9.62
N LEU A 249 8.52 -5.86 10.23
CA LEU A 249 9.35 -6.45 11.28
C LEU A 249 8.50 -6.93 12.47
N GLU A 250 7.58 -6.11 12.94
CA GLU A 250 6.68 -6.50 14.04
C GLU A 250 5.76 -7.67 13.66
N TYR A 251 5.31 -7.72 12.40
CA TYR A 251 4.58 -8.88 11.88
C TYR A 251 5.45 -10.15 11.92
N LEU A 252 6.69 -10.09 11.41
CA LEU A 252 7.62 -11.22 11.39
C LEU A 252 7.88 -11.75 12.81
N LYS A 253 8.16 -10.87 13.76
CA LYS A 253 8.34 -11.21 15.18
C LYS A 253 7.09 -11.87 15.78
N ARG A 254 5.93 -11.30 15.53
CA ARG A 254 4.65 -11.82 16.03
C ARG A 254 4.32 -13.21 15.46
N LYS A 255 4.77 -13.50 14.25
CA LYS A 255 4.63 -14.80 13.60
C LYS A 255 5.73 -15.79 13.98
N GLY A 256 6.63 -15.42 14.88
CA GLY A 256 7.68 -16.30 15.39
C GLY A 256 8.83 -16.52 14.41
N MET A 257 9.05 -15.60 13.48
CA MET A 257 10.28 -15.65 12.68
C MET A 257 11.47 -15.48 13.62
N GLU A 258 12.27 -16.52 13.74
CA GLU A 258 13.48 -16.52 14.58
C GLU A 258 14.55 -15.57 14.01
N ASP A 259 15.42 -15.06 14.88
CA ASP A 259 16.57 -14.25 14.48
C ASP A 259 17.46 -15.04 13.52
N ALA A 260 17.76 -14.42 12.40
CA ALA A 260 18.63 -15.02 11.39
C ALA A 260 20.08 -15.08 11.86
N LEU A 261 20.82 -16.11 11.42
CA LEU A 261 22.27 -16.18 11.62
C LEU A 261 22.96 -15.14 10.73
N TRP A 262 22.53 -15.05 9.47
CA TRP A 262 22.99 -14.09 8.47
C TRP A 262 21.82 -13.59 7.62
N ILE A 263 21.91 -12.33 7.18
CA ILE A 263 20.96 -11.76 6.20
C ILE A 263 21.71 -11.61 4.86
N LEU A 264 21.19 -12.26 3.83
CA LEU A 264 21.64 -12.08 2.46
C LEU A 264 20.67 -11.17 1.70
N GLU A 265 21.15 -9.98 1.33
CA GLU A 265 20.40 -9.06 0.46
C GLU A 265 20.63 -9.42 -1.01
N ILE A 266 19.54 -9.57 -1.76
CA ILE A 266 19.56 -9.73 -3.21
C ILE A 266 18.88 -8.52 -3.84
N ALA A 267 19.67 -7.66 -4.50
CA ALA A 267 19.11 -6.55 -5.28
C ALA A 267 18.53 -7.07 -6.60
N ARG A 268 17.25 -6.68 -6.92
CA ARG A 268 16.53 -7.10 -8.13
C ARG A 268 15.61 -6.00 -8.65
#